data_ab827adf6cf2bb5ed325d892c743dc7f
#
_entry.id   ab827adf6cf2bb5ed325d892c743dc7f
#
_cell.length_a   1.000
_cell.length_b   1.000
_cell.length_c   1.000
_cell.angle_alpha   90.00
_cell.angle_beta   90.00
_cell.angle_gamma   90.00
#
_symmetry.space_group_name_H-M   'P 1'
#
loop_
_entity.id
_entity.type
_entity.pdbx_description
1 polymer ?
#
loop_
_entity_poly.entity_id
_entity_poly.type
_entity_poly.pdbx_seq_one_letter_code
_entity_poly.pdbx_strand_id
1 'polypeptide(L)'
;MQFLNQFLSITQIEYLKVIARMILNAECSKGTLFYLLNGHKRLQKKIVQAVDVFLPNSDSEMKRVCDDFNLKDYYYVAVPNAVDINKFDYDNVTVDDSIEFYRDCVLCVSRIEGRKNQLNIIKAIKDLPYKFVFIGQAGANFKKYYEKCKKEAPSNVFFLGQVEHDKLPQFYKLAKVHILASWMETPGLSSLEAAVMKTNIVVTKKGDTEDYFKEYAYYCEPDDLDSIRRAVIAAFEAPFNEELSDRILKHYKWEDTAKATLEGYNRIIGKQ
;
A
#
# COMPACT_ATOMS: atom_id res chain seq x y z
N MET A 1 7.00 -18.29 -0.80
CA MET A 1 6.25 -18.12 -2.07
C MET A 1 7.14 -17.80 -3.26
N GLN A 2 8.17 -16.94 -3.14
CA GLN A 2 9.11 -16.67 -4.25
C GLN A 2 9.75 -17.93 -4.84
N PHE A 3 10.11 -18.92 -4.01
CA PHE A 3 10.71 -20.19 -4.47
C PHE A 3 9.74 -21.02 -5.35
N LEU A 4 8.46 -21.05 -5.03
CA LEU A 4 7.47 -21.78 -5.82
C LEU A 4 7.16 -21.12 -7.18
N ASN A 5 7.27 -19.79 -7.26
CA ASN A 5 7.05 -19.05 -8.51
C ASN A 5 8.12 -19.33 -9.58
N GLN A 6 9.26 -19.91 -9.20
CA GLN A 6 10.31 -20.31 -10.16
C GLN A 6 9.98 -21.61 -10.90
N PHE A 7 9.11 -22.46 -10.31
CA PHE A 7 8.83 -23.80 -10.83
C PHE A 7 7.37 -24.04 -11.23
N LEU A 8 6.44 -23.19 -10.75
CA LEU A 8 5.00 -23.36 -10.94
C LEU A 8 4.38 -22.10 -11.54
N SER A 9 3.44 -22.28 -12.46
CA SER A 9 2.62 -21.20 -12.97
C SER A 9 1.70 -20.64 -11.87
N ILE A 10 1.25 -19.38 -12.01
CA ILE A 10 0.29 -18.74 -11.08
C ILE A 10 -0.96 -19.64 -10.91
N THR A 11 -1.47 -20.21 -11.98
CA THR A 11 -2.63 -21.14 -11.92
C THR A 11 -2.36 -22.37 -11.08
N GLN A 12 -1.17 -22.98 -11.20
CA GLN A 12 -0.79 -24.15 -10.39
C GLN A 12 -0.65 -23.78 -8.90
N ILE A 13 -0.07 -22.63 -8.60
CA ILE A 13 0.05 -22.12 -7.23
C ILE A 13 -1.32 -21.88 -6.60
N GLU A 14 -2.24 -21.24 -7.34
CA GLU A 14 -3.60 -21.03 -6.86
C GLU A 14 -4.36 -22.34 -6.66
N TYR A 15 -4.17 -23.34 -7.52
CA TYR A 15 -4.73 -24.68 -7.33
C TYR A 15 -4.23 -25.33 -6.05
N LEU A 16 -2.91 -25.28 -5.80
CA LEU A 16 -2.34 -25.82 -4.57
C LEU A 16 -2.89 -25.13 -3.32
N LYS A 17 -3.08 -23.81 -3.37
CA LYS A 17 -3.70 -23.05 -2.26
C LYS A 17 -5.15 -23.46 -2.01
N VAL A 18 -5.93 -23.65 -3.08
CA VAL A 18 -7.34 -24.07 -2.97
C VAL A 18 -7.42 -25.48 -2.42
N ILE A 19 -6.64 -26.42 -2.95
CA ILE A 19 -6.60 -27.82 -2.47
C ILE A 19 -6.15 -27.86 -0.99
N ALA A 20 -5.11 -27.10 -0.62
CA ALA A 20 -4.67 -27.04 0.77
C ALA A 20 -5.75 -26.50 1.70
N ARG A 21 -6.53 -25.48 1.30
CA ARG A 21 -7.65 -24.98 2.09
C ARG A 21 -8.77 -26.01 2.21
N MET A 22 -9.09 -26.72 1.13
CA MET A 22 -10.09 -27.80 1.18
C MET A 22 -9.72 -28.89 2.18
N ILE A 23 -8.43 -29.29 2.20
CA ILE A 23 -7.94 -30.30 3.14
C ILE A 23 -7.94 -29.78 4.58
N LEU A 24 -7.46 -28.54 4.80
CA LEU A 24 -7.31 -27.97 6.14
C LEU A 24 -8.66 -27.60 6.78
N ASN A 25 -9.64 -27.16 5.98
CA ASN A 25 -10.94 -26.70 6.48
C ASN A 25 -12.04 -27.77 6.33
N ALA A 26 -11.74 -28.90 5.69
CA ALA A 26 -12.70 -29.96 5.34
C ALA A 26 -13.92 -29.42 4.55
N GLU A 27 -13.79 -28.31 3.81
CA GLU A 27 -14.86 -27.67 3.05
C GLU A 27 -14.62 -27.81 1.55
N CYS A 28 -15.57 -28.42 0.86
CA CYS A 28 -15.61 -28.45 -0.61
C CYS A 28 -16.97 -27.95 -1.10
N SER A 29 -17.02 -26.71 -1.60
CA SER A 29 -18.22 -26.13 -2.20
C SER A 29 -18.29 -26.44 -3.71
N LYS A 30 -19.52 -26.36 -4.29
CA LYS A 30 -19.72 -26.43 -5.75
C LYS A 30 -18.90 -25.35 -6.48
N GLY A 31 -18.76 -24.15 -5.88
CA GLY A 31 -17.94 -23.07 -6.40
C GLY A 31 -16.45 -23.41 -6.44
N THR A 32 -15.93 -24.11 -5.43
CA THR A 32 -14.55 -24.57 -5.39
C THR A 32 -14.26 -25.57 -6.51
N LEU A 33 -15.16 -26.53 -6.72
CA LEU A 33 -15.04 -27.51 -7.81
C LEU A 33 -15.10 -26.82 -9.19
N PHE A 34 -16.04 -25.89 -9.37
CA PHE A 34 -16.15 -25.09 -10.60
C PHE A 34 -14.86 -24.29 -10.88
N TYR A 35 -14.27 -23.69 -9.85
CA TYR A 35 -13.01 -22.96 -9.96
C TYR A 35 -11.84 -23.87 -10.40
N LEU A 36 -11.70 -25.04 -9.78
CA LEU A 36 -10.65 -26.01 -10.14
C LEU A 36 -10.80 -26.51 -11.58
N LEU A 37 -12.02 -26.75 -12.04
CA LEU A 37 -12.30 -27.23 -13.41
C LEU A 37 -12.07 -26.17 -14.48
N ASN A 38 -12.33 -24.91 -14.18
CA ASN A 38 -12.23 -23.81 -15.16
C ASN A 38 -10.85 -23.11 -15.20
N GLY A 39 -10.10 -23.17 -14.12
CA GLY A 39 -8.80 -22.53 -14.00
C GLY A 39 -8.83 -21.04 -13.62
N HIS A 40 -7.87 -20.67 -12.79
CA HIS A 40 -7.77 -19.31 -12.24
C HIS A 40 -7.77 -18.21 -13.32
N LYS A 41 -6.79 -18.23 -14.21
CA LYS A 41 -6.65 -17.22 -15.27
C LYS A 41 -7.85 -17.18 -16.22
N ARG A 42 -8.43 -18.34 -16.54
CA ARG A 42 -9.58 -18.39 -17.45
C ARG A 42 -10.83 -17.76 -16.83
N LEU A 43 -11.06 -17.98 -15.54
CA LEU A 43 -12.17 -17.35 -14.83
C LEU A 43 -11.98 -15.84 -14.69
N GLN A 44 -10.78 -15.40 -14.31
CA GLN A 44 -10.46 -13.97 -14.29
C GLN A 44 -10.68 -13.33 -15.65
N LYS A 45 -10.19 -13.94 -16.74
CA LYS A 45 -10.41 -13.43 -18.11
C LYS A 45 -11.90 -13.30 -18.44
N LYS A 46 -12.73 -14.27 -18.08
CA LYS A 46 -14.19 -14.16 -18.29
C LYS A 46 -14.81 -12.98 -17.52
N ILE A 47 -14.35 -12.72 -16.29
CA ILE A 47 -14.83 -11.58 -15.50
C ILE A 47 -14.44 -10.27 -16.20
N VAL A 48 -13.16 -10.11 -16.53
CA VAL A 48 -12.65 -8.89 -17.18
C VAL A 48 -13.33 -8.61 -18.53
N GLN A 49 -13.72 -9.66 -19.26
CA GLN A 49 -14.42 -9.56 -20.55
C GLN A 49 -15.93 -9.28 -20.42
N ALA A 50 -16.49 -9.45 -19.22
CA ALA A 50 -17.93 -9.29 -18.97
C ALA A 50 -18.28 -7.94 -18.35
N VAL A 51 -17.29 -7.07 -18.08
CA VAL A 51 -17.54 -5.75 -17.50
C VAL A 51 -17.70 -4.69 -18.59
N ASP A 52 -18.59 -3.74 -18.36
CA ASP A 52 -18.88 -2.63 -19.27
C ASP A 52 -17.90 -1.48 -19.10
N VAL A 53 -17.38 -1.28 -17.88
CA VAL A 53 -16.38 -0.26 -17.55
C VAL A 53 -15.47 -0.76 -16.44
N PHE A 54 -14.19 -0.40 -16.53
CA PHE A 54 -13.23 -0.58 -15.45
C PHE A 54 -13.09 0.72 -14.65
N LEU A 55 -12.94 0.60 -13.33
CA LEU A 55 -12.67 1.71 -12.43
C LEU A 55 -11.37 1.45 -11.65
N PRO A 56 -10.21 1.44 -12.34
CA PRO A 56 -8.92 1.21 -11.70
C PRO A 56 -8.53 2.40 -10.82
N ASN A 57 -7.63 2.17 -9.84
CA ASN A 57 -7.09 3.24 -9.01
C ASN A 57 -6.12 4.16 -9.77
N SER A 58 -5.59 3.70 -10.90
CA SER A 58 -4.64 4.45 -11.72
C SER A 58 -4.60 3.93 -13.16
N ASP A 59 -4.01 4.73 -14.05
CA ASP A 59 -3.77 4.33 -15.44
C ASP A 59 -2.80 3.15 -15.52
N SER A 60 -1.79 3.10 -14.65
CA SER A 60 -0.81 2.01 -14.60
C SER A 60 -1.44 0.71 -14.12
N GLU A 61 -2.42 0.75 -13.21
CA GLU A 61 -3.20 -0.43 -12.82
C GLU A 61 -3.98 -0.98 -14.03
N MET A 62 -4.69 -0.10 -14.76
CA MET A 62 -5.41 -0.53 -15.96
C MET A 62 -4.47 -1.12 -17.02
N LYS A 63 -3.33 -0.51 -17.24
CA LYS A 63 -2.31 -1.02 -18.16
C LYS A 63 -1.89 -2.44 -17.80
N ARG A 64 -1.61 -2.72 -16.51
CA ARG A 64 -1.27 -4.09 -16.05
C ARG A 64 -2.40 -5.08 -16.29
N VAL A 65 -3.66 -4.68 -16.06
CA VAL A 65 -4.83 -5.52 -16.36
C VAL A 65 -4.92 -5.83 -17.85
N CYS A 66 -4.71 -4.82 -18.71
CA CYS A 66 -4.69 -5.02 -20.17
C CYS A 66 -3.59 -5.98 -20.61
N ASP A 67 -2.39 -5.81 -20.10
CA ASP A 67 -1.23 -6.66 -20.41
C ASP A 67 -1.46 -8.11 -19.95
N ASP A 68 -1.97 -8.31 -18.73
CA ASP A 68 -2.21 -9.63 -18.14
C ASP A 68 -3.29 -10.44 -18.88
N PHE A 69 -4.32 -9.77 -19.40
CA PHE A 69 -5.47 -10.41 -20.05
C PHE A 69 -5.53 -10.19 -21.58
N ASN A 70 -4.57 -9.45 -22.13
CA ASN A 70 -4.52 -9.08 -23.54
C ASN A 70 -5.85 -8.45 -24.02
N LEU A 71 -6.30 -7.43 -23.28
CA LEU A 71 -7.52 -6.71 -23.60
C LEU A 71 -7.26 -5.71 -24.73
N LYS A 72 -8.14 -5.69 -25.75
CA LYS A 72 -8.03 -4.80 -26.91
C LYS A 72 -9.10 -3.70 -26.90
N ASP A 73 -10.33 -4.10 -26.59
CA ASP A 73 -11.50 -3.21 -26.58
C ASP A 73 -11.98 -3.13 -25.12
N TYR A 74 -11.66 -2.02 -24.47
CA TYR A 74 -12.05 -1.78 -23.09
C TYR A 74 -12.29 -0.28 -22.87
N TYR A 75 -13.13 -0.02 -21.91
CA TYR A 75 -13.41 1.32 -21.46
C TYR A 75 -13.08 1.45 -19.97
N TYR A 76 -12.43 2.52 -19.56
CA TYR A 76 -12.15 2.76 -18.16
C TYR A 76 -12.19 4.24 -17.81
N VAL A 77 -12.38 4.50 -16.51
CA VAL A 77 -12.16 5.78 -15.86
C VAL A 77 -11.28 5.52 -14.65
N ALA A 78 -10.14 6.18 -14.57
CA ALA A 78 -9.28 6.06 -13.38
C ALA A 78 -9.99 6.72 -12.19
N VAL A 79 -10.21 5.94 -11.14
CA VAL A 79 -10.87 6.35 -9.89
C VAL A 79 -9.85 6.28 -8.77
N PRO A 80 -9.09 7.36 -8.52
CA PRO A 80 -8.00 7.31 -7.56
C PRO A 80 -8.51 7.15 -6.12
N ASN A 81 -7.68 6.51 -5.30
CA ASN A 81 -7.85 6.58 -3.84
C ASN A 81 -7.59 7.99 -3.35
N ALA A 82 -8.17 8.33 -2.20
CA ALA A 82 -8.15 9.67 -1.67
C ALA A 82 -7.78 9.72 -0.18
N VAL A 83 -7.53 10.91 0.32
CA VAL A 83 -7.30 11.23 1.73
C VAL A 83 -8.42 12.12 2.27
N ASP A 84 -8.76 11.93 3.54
CA ASP A 84 -9.68 12.81 4.27
C ASP A 84 -8.92 14.06 4.73
N ILE A 85 -9.02 15.14 3.94
CA ILE A 85 -8.32 16.39 4.18
C ILE A 85 -8.84 17.17 5.41
N ASN A 86 -10.06 16.85 5.90
CA ASN A 86 -10.60 17.47 7.10
C ASN A 86 -10.00 16.83 8.36
N LYS A 87 -9.69 15.54 8.30
CA LYS A 87 -9.04 14.80 9.38
C LYS A 87 -7.53 15.03 9.39
N PHE A 88 -6.90 14.96 8.23
CA PHE A 88 -5.45 15.13 8.05
C PHE A 88 -5.16 16.57 7.63
N ASP A 89 -5.33 17.50 8.58
CA ASP A 89 -5.10 18.93 8.43
C ASP A 89 -3.91 19.34 9.30
N TYR A 90 -2.76 19.56 8.67
CA TYR A 90 -1.51 19.83 9.36
C TYR A 90 -1.60 21.05 10.30
N ASP A 91 -2.28 22.11 9.88
CA ASP A 91 -2.32 23.37 10.62
C ASP A 91 -3.22 23.27 11.86
N ASN A 92 -4.28 22.47 11.79
CA ASN A 92 -5.28 22.32 12.87
C ASN A 92 -5.04 21.13 13.81
N VAL A 93 -4.08 20.24 13.51
CA VAL A 93 -3.76 19.11 14.40
C VAL A 93 -2.91 19.57 15.58
N THR A 94 -3.38 19.29 16.79
CA THR A 94 -2.63 19.48 18.04
C THR A 94 -1.95 18.16 18.43
N VAL A 95 -0.68 18.20 18.79
CA VAL A 95 0.09 17.04 19.23
C VAL A 95 -0.06 16.90 20.75
N ASP A 96 -0.33 15.68 21.23
CA ASP A 96 -0.34 15.35 22.65
C ASP A 96 1.10 15.23 23.17
N ASP A 97 1.38 15.87 24.31
CA ASP A 97 2.71 15.85 24.93
C ASP A 97 3.21 14.44 25.23
N SER A 98 2.32 13.49 25.46
CA SER A 98 2.69 12.08 25.74
C SER A 98 3.38 11.36 24.57
N ILE A 99 3.21 11.85 23.35
CA ILE A 99 3.85 11.29 22.15
C ILE A 99 4.97 12.17 21.58
N GLU A 100 5.26 13.29 22.20
CA GLU A 100 6.31 14.23 21.77
C GLU A 100 7.69 13.58 21.68
N PHE A 101 7.93 12.53 22.47
CA PHE A 101 9.14 11.70 22.39
C PHE A 101 9.42 11.19 20.98
N TYR A 102 8.39 11.00 20.12
CA TYR A 102 8.54 10.49 18.77
C TYR A 102 8.80 11.57 17.72
N ARG A 103 9.00 12.82 18.10
CA ARG A 103 9.34 13.92 17.17
C ARG A 103 10.57 13.57 16.33
N ASP A 104 10.52 13.96 15.06
CA ASP A 104 11.51 13.68 14.02
C ASP A 104 11.76 12.18 13.79
N CYS A 105 10.72 11.35 13.95
CA CYS A 105 10.83 9.93 13.68
C CYS A 105 10.67 9.59 12.18
N VAL A 106 11.08 8.37 11.85
CA VAL A 106 10.65 7.67 10.62
C VAL A 106 9.47 6.79 10.99
N LEU A 107 8.31 7.08 10.42
CA LEU A 107 7.03 6.48 10.75
C LEU A 107 6.60 5.46 9.70
N CYS A 108 6.15 4.28 10.12
CA CYS A 108 5.54 3.27 9.27
C CYS A 108 4.14 2.94 9.78
N VAL A 109 3.10 3.38 9.10
CA VAL A 109 1.71 3.08 9.43
C VAL A 109 1.18 2.03 8.47
N SER A 110 1.03 0.79 8.94
CA SER A 110 0.54 -0.31 8.12
C SER A 110 0.25 -1.56 8.97
N ARG A 111 -0.51 -2.51 8.42
CA ARG A 111 -0.57 -3.85 9.00
C ARG A 111 0.82 -4.48 9.05
N ILE A 112 1.13 -5.19 10.12
CA ILE A 112 2.41 -5.92 10.23
C ILE A 112 2.28 -7.25 9.51
N GLU A 113 2.78 -7.31 8.28
CA GLU A 113 2.69 -8.49 7.40
C GLU A 113 3.84 -8.52 6.39
N GLY A 114 4.19 -9.71 5.88
CA GLY A 114 5.31 -9.87 4.94
C GLY A 114 5.22 -9.00 3.69
N ARG A 115 4.00 -8.71 3.19
CA ARG A 115 3.79 -7.83 2.04
C ARG A 115 4.22 -6.38 2.29
N LYS A 116 4.07 -5.90 3.54
CA LYS A 116 4.47 -4.56 3.98
C LYS A 116 5.96 -4.43 4.31
N ASN A 117 6.67 -5.55 4.34
CA ASN A 117 8.13 -5.63 4.31
C ASN A 117 8.86 -4.99 5.50
N GLN A 118 8.23 -4.88 6.68
CA GLN A 118 8.84 -4.25 7.86
C GLN A 118 10.18 -4.89 8.24
N LEU A 119 10.36 -6.19 7.99
CA LEU A 119 11.61 -6.89 8.33
C LEU A 119 12.80 -6.35 7.55
N ASN A 120 12.64 -6.07 6.24
CA ASN A 120 13.71 -5.47 5.44
C ASN A 120 13.92 -4.00 5.80
N ILE A 121 12.86 -3.26 6.15
CA ILE A 121 13.00 -1.90 6.69
C ILE A 121 13.89 -1.95 7.94
N ILE A 122 13.57 -2.80 8.93
CA ILE A 122 14.32 -2.95 10.19
C ILE A 122 15.80 -3.29 9.92
N LYS A 123 16.08 -4.20 8.99
CA LYS A 123 17.44 -4.57 8.63
C LYS A 123 18.21 -3.42 7.96
N ALA A 124 17.55 -2.68 7.08
CA ALA A 124 18.15 -1.57 6.34
C ALA A 124 18.53 -0.39 7.26
N ILE A 125 17.77 -0.19 8.35
CA ILE A 125 17.92 0.95 9.25
C ILE A 125 18.76 0.67 10.50
N LYS A 126 19.28 -0.54 10.66
CA LYS A 126 19.85 -1.06 11.92
C LYS A 126 20.79 -0.10 12.65
N ASP A 127 21.63 0.63 11.91
CA ASP A 127 22.67 1.50 12.47
C ASP A 127 22.36 2.99 12.25
N LEU A 128 21.13 3.34 11.85
CA LEU A 128 20.73 4.74 11.70
C LEU A 128 20.36 5.34 13.05
N PRO A 129 20.75 6.59 13.34
CA PRO A 129 20.52 7.24 14.62
C PRO A 129 19.10 7.77 14.80
N TYR A 130 18.20 7.50 13.85
CA TYR A 130 16.82 7.99 13.86
C TYR A 130 15.93 7.10 14.72
N LYS A 131 14.85 7.65 15.27
CA LYS A 131 13.75 6.87 15.86
C LYS A 131 12.88 6.30 14.76
N PHE A 132 12.52 5.03 14.86
CA PHE A 132 11.61 4.35 13.94
C PHE A 132 10.37 3.90 14.67
N VAL A 133 9.21 4.36 14.21
CA VAL A 133 7.93 4.08 14.86
C VAL A 133 7.05 3.27 13.90
N PHE A 134 6.65 2.08 14.33
CA PHE A 134 5.74 1.20 13.62
C PHE A 134 4.37 1.21 14.29
N ILE A 135 3.36 1.65 13.55
CA ILE A 135 1.95 1.67 13.97
C ILE A 135 1.18 0.66 13.15
N GLY A 136 0.48 -0.25 13.83
CA GLY A 136 -0.37 -1.25 13.24
C GLY A 136 -0.28 -2.60 13.93
N GLN A 137 -1.19 -3.50 13.58
CA GLN A 137 -1.25 -4.85 14.16
C GLN A 137 -0.90 -5.92 13.14
N ALA A 138 -0.41 -7.04 13.65
CA ALA A 138 -0.29 -8.27 12.88
C ALA A 138 -1.65 -8.97 12.79
N GLY A 139 -2.07 -9.32 11.58
CA GLY A 139 -3.19 -10.24 11.40
C GLY A 139 -2.90 -11.62 12.02
N ALA A 140 -3.94 -12.43 12.24
CA ALA A 140 -3.83 -13.73 12.91
C ALA A 140 -2.74 -14.64 12.33
N ASN A 141 -2.57 -14.63 11.00
CA ASN A 141 -1.58 -15.45 10.28
C ASN A 141 -0.17 -14.86 10.28
N PHE A 142 0.04 -13.66 10.82
CA PHE A 142 1.32 -12.94 10.77
C PHE A 142 1.98 -12.76 12.13
N LYS A 143 1.50 -13.42 13.20
CA LYS A 143 2.08 -13.33 14.53
C LYS A 143 3.57 -13.73 14.54
N LYS A 144 3.95 -14.82 13.86
CA LYS A 144 5.35 -15.25 13.75
C LYS A 144 6.24 -14.24 13.02
N TYR A 145 5.69 -13.56 12.01
CA TYR A 145 6.39 -12.50 11.30
C TYR A 145 6.62 -11.28 12.22
N TYR A 146 5.61 -10.90 12.98
CA TYR A 146 5.71 -9.80 13.94
C TYR A 146 6.75 -10.07 15.03
N GLU A 147 6.74 -11.29 15.62
CA GLU A 147 7.75 -11.67 16.61
C GLU A 147 9.17 -11.62 16.02
N LYS A 148 9.33 -12.03 14.76
CA LYS A 148 10.60 -11.90 14.06
C LYS A 148 11.02 -10.44 13.89
N CYS A 149 10.10 -9.55 13.51
CA CYS A 149 10.37 -8.11 13.42
C CYS A 149 10.83 -7.54 14.77
N LYS A 150 10.15 -7.86 15.87
CA LYS A 150 10.52 -7.42 17.22
C LYS A 150 11.89 -7.94 17.65
N LYS A 151 12.20 -9.19 17.33
CA LYS A 151 13.49 -9.82 17.68
C LYS A 151 14.67 -9.18 16.96
N GLU A 152 14.49 -8.77 15.70
CA GLU A 152 15.55 -8.17 14.87
C GLU A 152 15.63 -6.63 15.04
N ALA A 153 14.66 -6.03 15.71
CA ALA A 153 14.59 -4.58 15.90
C ALA A 153 15.67 -4.06 16.86
N PRO A 154 16.44 -3.04 16.47
CA PRO A 154 17.32 -2.33 17.38
C PRO A 154 16.55 -1.47 18.39
N SER A 155 17.24 -0.93 19.41
CA SER A 155 16.63 -0.20 20.54
C SER A 155 15.91 1.11 20.14
N ASN A 156 16.20 1.66 18.99
CA ASN A 156 15.56 2.87 18.45
C ASN A 156 14.31 2.58 17.60
N VAL A 157 13.83 1.33 17.59
CA VAL A 157 12.60 0.90 16.90
C VAL A 157 11.49 0.68 17.93
N PHE A 158 10.35 1.34 17.72
CA PHE A 158 9.20 1.33 18.61
C PHE A 158 7.98 0.74 17.89
N PHE A 159 7.34 -0.26 18.47
CA PHE A 159 6.08 -0.83 17.99
C PHE A 159 4.94 -0.39 18.89
N LEU A 160 4.07 0.48 18.42
CA LEU A 160 2.98 1.06 19.21
C LEU A 160 1.67 0.24 19.14
N GLY A 161 1.65 -0.82 18.32
CA GLY A 161 0.42 -1.56 18.09
C GLY A 161 -0.57 -0.78 17.24
N GLN A 162 -1.85 -1.06 17.43
CA GLN A 162 -2.91 -0.32 16.72
C GLN A 162 -3.18 1.00 17.43
N VAL A 163 -3.16 2.08 16.67
CA VAL A 163 -3.58 3.41 17.08
C VAL A 163 -4.91 3.72 16.40
N GLU A 164 -5.82 4.39 17.10
CA GLU A 164 -7.08 4.87 16.55
C GLU A 164 -6.82 5.82 15.39
N HIS A 165 -7.60 5.69 14.31
CA HIS A 165 -7.38 6.46 13.08
C HIS A 165 -7.45 7.98 13.33
N ASP A 166 -8.26 8.44 14.28
CA ASP A 166 -8.37 9.85 14.63
C ASP A 166 -7.14 10.40 15.38
N LYS A 167 -6.28 9.54 15.89
CA LYS A 167 -5.00 9.90 16.53
C LYS A 167 -3.81 9.86 15.58
N LEU A 168 -3.94 9.25 14.40
CA LEU A 168 -2.85 9.16 13.43
C LEU A 168 -2.31 10.51 12.94
N PRO A 169 -3.13 11.56 12.73
CA PRO A 169 -2.64 12.86 12.30
C PRO A 169 -1.52 13.42 13.19
N GLN A 170 -1.59 13.22 14.50
CA GLN A 170 -0.54 13.66 15.44
C GLN A 170 0.80 12.98 15.18
N PHE A 171 0.80 11.68 14.88
CA PHE A 171 2.02 10.93 14.58
C PHE A 171 2.62 11.37 13.25
N TYR A 172 1.79 11.61 12.22
CA TYR A 172 2.29 12.16 10.95
C TYR A 172 2.87 13.57 11.15
N LYS A 173 2.24 14.43 11.94
CA LYS A 173 2.74 15.79 12.23
C LYS A 173 4.09 15.77 12.96
N LEU A 174 4.38 14.75 13.77
CA LEU A 174 5.64 14.54 14.44
C LEU A 174 6.71 13.90 13.54
N ALA A 175 6.28 13.12 12.55
CA ALA A 175 7.19 12.36 11.71
C ALA A 175 7.91 13.26 10.68
N LYS A 176 9.19 13.01 10.49
CA LYS A 176 9.97 13.64 9.42
C LYS A 176 9.87 12.85 8.11
N VAL A 177 9.75 11.53 8.23
CA VAL A 177 9.64 10.61 7.10
C VAL A 177 8.55 9.57 7.38
N HIS A 178 7.73 9.27 6.39
CA HIS A 178 6.87 8.09 6.36
C HIS A 178 7.43 7.04 5.41
N ILE A 179 7.46 5.76 5.81
CA ILE A 179 8.02 4.68 4.99
C ILE A 179 7.03 3.53 4.74
N LEU A 180 6.86 3.17 3.46
CA LEU A 180 6.22 1.94 2.98
C LEU A 180 7.06 1.27 1.90
N ALA A 181 8.13 0.56 2.27
CA ALA A 181 8.95 -0.25 1.36
C ALA A 181 8.30 -1.61 1.05
N SER A 182 7.01 -1.59 0.73
CA SER A 182 6.18 -2.77 0.48
C SER A 182 6.56 -3.47 -0.82
N TRP A 183 6.23 -4.75 -0.95
CA TRP A 183 6.38 -5.49 -2.20
C TRP A 183 5.44 -5.00 -3.32
N MET A 184 4.36 -4.30 -2.98
CA MET A 184 3.43 -3.66 -3.90
C MET A 184 2.50 -2.71 -3.14
N GLU A 185 2.22 -1.52 -3.69
CA GLU A 185 1.25 -0.53 -3.16
C GLU A 185 0.36 0.05 -4.26
N THR A 186 -0.90 0.39 -3.88
CA THR A 186 -1.93 0.99 -4.75
C THR A 186 -2.73 2.07 -4.02
N PRO A 187 -2.29 3.23 -3.76
CA PRO A 187 -1.00 3.91 -3.64
C PRO A 187 -0.34 3.75 -2.26
N GLY A 188 -1.05 3.14 -1.28
CA GLY A 188 -0.75 3.22 0.14
C GLY A 188 -1.43 4.44 0.77
N LEU A 189 -2.66 4.26 1.32
CA LEU A 189 -3.43 5.37 1.91
C LEU A 189 -2.65 6.13 2.98
N SER A 190 -1.89 5.42 3.82
CA SER A 190 -1.03 6.04 4.84
C SER A 190 0.08 6.93 4.26
N SER A 191 0.48 6.72 3.00
CA SER A 191 1.41 7.63 2.31
C SER A 191 0.72 8.89 1.79
N LEU A 192 -0.57 8.81 1.39
CA LEU A 192 -1.37 10.00 1.08
C LEU A 192 -1.60 10.85 2.33
N GLU A 193 -1.95 10.19 3.46
CA GLU A 193 -2.12 10.82 4.77
C GLU A 193 -0.82 11.53 5.20
N ALA A 194 0.32 10.87 5.08
CA ALA A 194 1.63 11.43 5.39
C ALA A 194 1.96 12.65 4.53
N ALA A 195 1.67 12.59 3.23
CA ALA A 195 1.95 13.67 2.29
C ALA A 195 1.19 14.96 2.63
N VAL A 196 -0.12 14.88 2.95
CA VAL A 196 -0.90 16.06 3.36
C VAL A 196 -0.51 16.57 4.75
N MET A 197 0.06 15.70 5.58
CA MET A 197 0.60 16.05 6.90
C MET A 197 2.07 16.53 6.83
N LYS A 198 2.53 16.97 5.66
CA LYS A 198 3.86 17.54 5.40
C LYS A 198 5.02 16.64 5.83
N THR A 199 4.86 15.34 5.64
CA THR A 199 5.86 14.32 5.95
C THR A 199 6.48 13.80 4.67
N ASN A 200 7.82 13.78 4.55
CA ASN A 200 8.50 13.17 3.41
C ASN A 200 8.14 11.69 3.31
N ILE A 201 7.97 11.17 2.10
CA ILE A 201 7.55 9.78 1.90
C ILE A 201 8.61 8.93 1.20
N VAL A 202 8.87 7.75 1.77
CA VAL A 202 9.69 6.70 1.17
C VAL A 202 8.78 5.55 0.78
N VAL A 203 8.71 5.22 -0.50
CA VAL A 203 7.81 4.18 -1.03
C VAL A 203 8.51 3.31 -2.07
N THR A 204 7.94 2.13 -2.33
CA THR A 204 8.36 1.28 -3.45
C THR A 204 7.85 1.84 -4.77
N LYS A 205 8.56 1.53 -5.89
CA LYS A 205 8.03 1.74 -7.25
C LYS A 205 7.06 0.63 -7.69
N LYS A 206 6.91 -0.43 -6.90
CA LYS A 206 6.06 -1.58 -7.26
C LYS A 206 4.60 -1.25 -7.02
N GLY A 207 3.82 -1.15 -8.07
CA GLY A 207 2.39 -0.80 -8.04
C GLY A 207 2.09 0.55 -8.68
N ASP A 208 1.33 1.41 -8.00
CA ASP A 208 0.81 2.66 -8.55
C ASP A 208 1.40 3.93 -7.91
N THR A 209 2.37 3.78 -7.03
CA THR A 209 2.96 4.89 -6.27
C THR A 209 3.49 6.03 -7.14
N GLU A 210 4.09 5.71 -8.31
CA GLU A 210 4.58 6.71 -9.24
C GLU A 210 3.46 7.52 -9.90
N ASP A 211 2.26 6.95 -10.07
CA ASP A 211 1.09 7.70 -10.58
C ASP A 211 0.65 8.79 -9.60
N TYR A 212 0.70 8.49 -8.32
CA TYR A 212 0.28 9.38 -7.25
C TYR A 212 1.36 10.40 -6.88
N PHE A 213 2.58 9.94 -6.60
CA PHE A 213 3.61 10.75 -5.96
C PHE A 213 4.65 11.33 -6.92
N LYS A 214 4.70 10.85 -8.18
CA LYS A 214 5.63 11.34 -9.21
C LYS A 214 7.07 11.41 -8.67
N GLU A 215 7.77 12.49 -8.97
CA GLU A 215 9.14 12.80 -8.49
C GLU A 215 9.22 13.29 -7.04
N TYR A 216 8.09 13.48 -6.38
CA TYR A 216 8.04 14.04 -5.01
C TYR A 216 8.25 13.01 -3.90
N ALA A 217 8.31 11.72 -4.24
CA ALA A 217 8.61 10.65 -3.28
C ALA A 217 10.04 10.15 -3.42
N TYR A 218 10.58 9.62 -2.32
CA TYR A 218 11.85 8.91 -2.30
C TYR A 218 11.58 7.41 -2.54
N TYR A 219 12.01 6.92 -3.70
CA TYR A 219 11.71 5.56 -4.11
C TYR A 219 12.78 4.57 -3.69
N CYS A 220 12.35 3.35 -3.30
CA CYS A 220 13.25 2.25 -2.97
C CYS A 220 12.81 0.93 -3.60
N GLU A 221 13.77 0.01 -3.77
CA GLU A 221 13.51 -1.37 -4.13
C GLU A 221 13.31 -2.21 -2.85
N PRO A 222 12.19 -2.96 -2.73
CA PRO A 222 11.81 -3.63 -1.49
C PRO A 222 12.72 -4.79 -1.08
N ASP A 223 13.49 -5.35 -2.00
CA ASP A 223 14.44 -6.46 -1.79
C ASP A 223 15.91 -5.98 -1.68
N ASP A 224 16.16 -4.70 -1.86
CA ASP A 224 17.48 -4.08 -1.71
C ASP A 224 17.54 -3.23 -0.43
N LEU A 225 18.26 -3.75 0.59
CA LEU A 225 18.41 -3.07 1.89
C LEU A 225 19.14 -1.74 1.75
N ASP A 226 20.13 -1.65 0.87
CA ASP A 226 20.89 -0.42 0.64
C ASP A 226 20.02 0.63 -0.08
N SER A 227 19.15 0.20 -1.00
CA SER A 227 18.18 1.09 -1.63
C SER A 227 17.21 1.68 -0.59
N ILE A 228 16.65 0.84 0.30
CA ILE A 228 15.78 1.30 1.40
C ILE A 228 16.54 2.30 2.28
N ARG A 229 17.77 1.96 2.70
CA ARG A 229 18.60 2.80 3.55
C ARG A 229 18.89 4.17 2.93
N ARG A 230 19.33 4.20 1.67
CA ARG A 230 19.61 5.45 0.94
C ARG A 230 18.37 6.32 0.84
N ALA A 231 17.21 5.75 0.51
CA ALA A 231 15.96 6.49 0.40
C ALA A 231 15.53 7.10 1.74
N VAL A 232 15.68 6.36 2.85
CA VAL A 232 15.37 6.87 4.21
C VAL A 232 16.29 8.02 4.58
N ILE A 233 17.60 7.90 4.36
CA ILE A 233 18.58 8.96 4.68
C ILE A 233 18.26 10.21 3.84
N ALA A 234 18.11 10.07 2.53
CA ALA A 234 17.80 11.19 1.64
C ALA A 234 16.51 11.91 2.03
N ALA A 235 15.45 11.16 2.35
CA ALA A 235 14.19 11.74 2.80
C ALA A 235 14.30 12.42 4.18
N PHE A 236 15.12 11.87 5.07
CA PHE A 236 15.29 12.41 6.42
C PHE A 236 16.12 13.70 6.43
N GLU A 237 17.12 13.81 5.58
CA GLU A 237 18.01 14.99 5.48
C GLU A 237 17.37 16.15 4.68
N ALA A 238 16.45 15.83 3.77
CA ALA A 238 15.80 16.84 2.96
C ALA A 238 14.72 17.62 3.73
N PRO A 239 14.51 18.91 3.43
CA PRO A 239 13.31 19.62 3.84
C PRO A 239 12.08 18.99 3.16
N PHE A 240 10.89 19.22 3.75
CA PHE A 240 9.65 18.81 3.10
C PHE A 240 9.42 19.63 1.81
N ASN A 241 9.00 18.96 0.74
CA ASN A 241 8.60 19.62 -0.49
C ASN A 241 7.09 19.87 -0.48
N GLU A 242 6.66 21.13 -0.37
CA GLU A 242 5.25 21.52 -0.34
C GLU A 242 4.49 21.08 -1.61
N GLU A 243 5.14 20.97 -2.76
CA GLU A 243 4.51 20.51 -4.02
C GLU A 243 3.91 19.10 -3.89
N LEU A 244 4.46 18.25 -3.02
CA LEU A 244 3.88 16.95 -2.71
C LEU A 244 2.51 17.10 -2.06
N SER A 245 2.39 17.91 -1.01
CA SER A 245 1.12 18.17 -0.32
C SER A 245 0.12 18.82 -1.26
N ASP A 246 0.53 19.87 -1.99
CA ASP A 246 -0.32 20.58 -2.95
C ASP A 246 -0.88 19.65 -4.02
N ARG A 247 -0.05 18.74 -4.54
CA ARG A 247 -0.49 17.74 -5.49
C ARG A 247 -1.58 16.83 -4.92
N ILE A 248 -1.40 16.32 -3.70
CA ILE A 248 -2.38 15.43 -3.07
C ILE A 248 -3.67 16.20 -2.78
N LEU A 249 -3.58 17.39 -2.21
CA LEU A 249 -4.74 18.25 -1.95
C LEU A 249 -5.51 18.65 -3.21
N LYS A 250 -4.85 18.74 -4.36
CA LYS A 250 -5.46 19.12 -5.62
C LYS A 250 -6.17 17.95 -6.34
N HIS A 251 -5.66 16.73 -6.24
CA HIS A 251 -6.05 15.63 -7.13
C HIS A 251 -6.58 14.38 -6.42
N TYR A 252 -6.46 14.27 -5.08
CA TYR A 252 -6.73 13.03 -4.36
C TYR A 252 -7.62 13.23 -3.13
N LYS A 253 -8.72 13.99 -3.32
CA LYS A 253 -9.78 14.14 -2.33
C LYS A 253 -10.93 13.18 -2.62
N TRP A 254 -11.71 12.83 -1.61
CA TRP A 254 -12.87 11.93 -1.77
C TRP A 254 -13.91 12.46 -2.77
N GLU A 255 -14.02 13.79 -2.92
CA GLU A 255 -14.87 14.43 -3.92
C GLU A 255 -14.39 14.12 -5.35
N ASP A 256 -13.08 14.05 -5.59
CA ASP A 256 -12.50 13.72 -6.89
C ASP A 256 -12.74 12.24 -7.24
N THR A 257 -12.57 11.35 -6.25
CA THR A 257 -12.92 9.92 -6.36
C THR A 257 -14.40 9.73 -6.70
N ALA A 258 -15.29 10.44 -6.00
CA ALA A 258 -16.73 10.36 -6.24
C ALA A 258 -17.12 10.86 -7.64
N LYS A 259 -16.54 11.98 -8.11
CA LYS A 259 -16.76 12.52 -9.47
C LYS A 259 -16.31 11.54 -10.54
N ALA A 260 -15.12 10.98 -10.42
CA ALA A 260 -14.59 9.99 -11.36
C ALA A 260 -15.44 8.72 -11.40
N THR A 261 -15.92 8.25 -10.23
CA THR A 261 -16.83 7.10 -10.14
C THR A 261 -18.14 7.39 -10.86
N LEU A 262 -18.73 8.56 -10.63
CA LEU A 262 -19.97 8.99 -11.28
C LEU A 262 -19.80 9.12 -12.80
N GLU A 263 -18.65 9.65 -13.25
CA GLU A 263 -18.32 9.68 -14.68
C GLU A 263 -18.36 8.28 -15.30
N GLY A 264 -17.71 7.30 -14.65
CA GLY A 264 -17.71 5.91 -15.11
C GLY A 264 -19.11 5.33 -15.24
N TYR A 265 -19.98 5.55 -14.26
CA TYR A 265 -21.38 5.10 -14.31
C TYR A 265 -22.22 5.80 -15.40
N ASN A 266 -22.12 7.11 -15.51
CA ASN A 266 -22.90 7.89 -16.49
C ASN A 266 -22.61 7.48 -17.92
N ARG A 267 -21.40 7.04 -18.22
CA ARG A 267 -21.02 6.58 -19.56
C ARG A 267 -21.65 5.25 -19.95
N ILE A 268 -22.09 4.45 -18.98
CA ILE A 268 -22.84 3.20 -19.23
C ILE A 268 -24.32 3.50 -19.35
N ILE A 269 -24.87 4.25 -18.40
CA ILE A 269 -26.31 4.57 -18.33
C ILE A 269 -26.74 5.41 -19.55
N GLY A 270 -25.91 6.34 -20.01
CA GLY A 270 -26.18 7.15 -21.19
C GLY A 270 -26.08 6.41 -22.55
N LYS A 271 -25.75 5.12 -22.55
CA LYS A 271 -25.73 4.25 -23.74
C LYS A 271 -26.98 3.37 -23.86
N GLN A 272 -27.89 3.42 -22.89
CA GLN A 272 -29.22 2.81 -22.95
C GLN A 272 -30.25 3.82 -23.48
#